data_f6b2a9eadeff498d48677c5c45fe38de
#
_entry.id   f6b2a9eadeff498d48677c5c45fe38de
#
_cell.length_a   1.000
_cell.length_b   1.000
_cell.length_c   1.000
_cell.angle_alpha   90.00
_cell.angle_beta   90.00
_cell.angle_gamma   90.00
#
_symmetry.space_group_name_H-M   'P 1'
#
loop_
_entity.id
_entity.type
_entity.pdbx_description
1 polymer ?
#
loop_
_entity_poly.entity_id
_entity_poly.type
_entity_poly.pdbx_seq_one_letter_code
_entity_poly.pdbx_strand_id
1 'polypeptide(L)'
;MGRKTKTVVASYGRDANKNYLITEMSAAQAEKWGMRALLLFQGSGETIPMEVRGLGMVGVAIIGFNAFMRANIDPDKLEPLLDEMMTCVRIVRDPSAADRTTGQPVPHALISDNDIEEIQTRLWLRSEVVALHTGFSPEDVLSTLISLIRTQVPSSTTSTSPPPSGR
;
A
#
# COMPACT_ATOMS: atom_id res chain seq x y z
N MET A 1 -10.83 -23.60 -3.75
CA MET A 1 -10.21 -22.61 -2.83
C MET A 1 -10.66 -21.22 -3.23
N GLY A 2 -11.18 -20.42 -2.29
CA GLY A 2 -11.60 -19.04 -2.54
C GLY A 2 -10.41 -18.08 -2.46
N ARG A 3 -10.56 -16.85 -3.01
CA ARG A 3 -9.62 -15.75 -2.83
C ARG A 3 -9.59 -15.32 -1.37
N LYS A 4 -8.46 -14.82 -0.90
CA LYS A 4 -8.38 -14.22 0.43
C LYS A 4 -9.30 -13.01 0.51
N THR A 5 -9.94 -12.85 1.65
CA THR A 5 -10.81 -11.71 1.95
C THR A 5 -10.51 -11.16 3.33
N LYS A 6 -10.70 -9.87 3.51
CA LYS A 6 -10.57 -9.18 4.81
C LYS A 6 -11.70 -8.17 4.95
N THR A 7 -12.42 -8.22 6.06
CA THR A 7 -13.36 -7.15 6.41
C THR A 7 -12.66 -6.15 7.30
N VAL A 8 -12.84 -4.86 7.00
CA VAL A 8 -12.25 -3.74 7.73
C VAL A 8 -13.30 -2.68 8.01
N VAL A 9 -13.12 -1.94 9.11
CA VAL A 9 -14.02 -0.87 9.53
C VAL A 9 -13.25 0.44 9.51
N ALA A 10 -13.78 1.43 8.80
CA ALA A 10 -13.17 2.75 8.79
C ALA A 10 -13.33 3.46 10.13
N SER A 11 -12.29 4.21 10.51
CA SER A 11 -12.26 5.00 11.75
C SER A 11 -12.11 6.51 11.51
N TYR A 12 -12.12 6.95 10.24
CA TYR A 12 -11.80 8.32 9.87
C TYR A 12 -13.06 9.14 9.53
N GLY A 13 -13.20 10.30 10.15
CA GLY A 13 -14.15 11.36 9.81
C GLY A 13 -15.56 10.88 9.49
N ARG A 14 -16.09 11.27 8.34
CA ARG A 14 -17.43 10.93 7.86
C ARG A 14 -17.58 9.46 7.46
N ASP A 15 -16.48 8.75 7.23
CA ASP A 15 -16.49 7.33 6.91
C ASP A 15 -16.43 6.43 8.15
N ALA A 16 -16.35 7.01 9.35
CA ALA A 16 -16.30 6.23 10.59
C ALA A 16 -17.48 5.24 10.67
N ASN A 17 -17.15 3.99 11.05
CA ASN A 17 -18.06 2.84 11.14
C ASN A 17 -18.57 2.28 9.79
N LYS A 18 -18.15 2.80 8.65
CA LYS A 18 -18.40 2.13 7.38
C LYS A 18 -17.59 0.83 7.29
N ASN A 19 -18.23 -0.24 6.84
CA ASN A 19 -17.62 -1.55 6.72
C ASN A 19 -17.26 -1.83 5.27
N TYR A 20 -16.04 -2.31 5.04
CA TYR A 20 -15.55 -2.67 3.72
C TYR A 20 -15.07 -4.12 3.70
N LEU A 21 -15.39 -4.83 2.62
CA LEU A 21 -14.86 -6.13 2.31
C LEU A 21 -13.79 -5.98 1.23
N ILE A 22 -12.57 -6.40 1.53
CA ILE A 22 -11.46 -6.41 0.59
C ILE A 22 -11.27 -7.86 0.11
N THR A 23 -11.19 -8.04 -1.21
CA THR A 23 -10.93 -9.33 -1.84
C THR A 23 -9.64 -9.25 -2.65
N GLU A 24 -8.73 -10.19 -2.49
CA GLU A 24 -7.49 -10.20 -3.28
C GLU A 24 -7.76 -10.28 -4.78
N MET A 25 -6.88 -9.72 -5.59
CA MET A 25 -6.83 -9.92 -7.04
C MET A 25 -6.60 -11.40 -7.35
N SER A 26 -6.99 -11.85 -8.54
CA SER A 26 -6.50 -13.16 -9.03
C SER A 26 -4.98 -13.11 -9.22
N ALA A 27 -4.31 -14.25 -9.16
CA ALA A 27 -2.85 -14.32 -9.36
C ALA A 27 -2.43 -13.65 -10.68
N ALA A 28 -3.15 -13.91 -11.77
CA ALA A 28 -2.87 -13.31 -13.08
C ALA A 28 -3.11 -11.79 -13.09
N GLN A 29 -4.09 -11.28 -12.36
CA GLN A 29 -4.36 -9.84 -12.24
C GLN A 29 -3.27 -9.17 -11.40
N ALA A 30 -2.92 -9.75 -10.25
CA ALA A 30 -1.89 -9.24 -9.36
C ALA A 30 -0.51 -9.19 -10.05
N GLU A 31 -0.17 -10.22 -10.83
CA GLU A 31 1.05 -10.26 -11.64
C GLU A 31 1.09 -9.12 -12.67
N LYS A 32 0.02 -8.97 -13.46
CA LYS A 32 -0.07 -7.89 -14.47
C LYS A 32 -0.02 -6.51 -13.82
N TRP A 33 -0.70 -6.34 -12.70
CA TRP A 33 -0.68 -5.10 -11.95
C TRP A 33 0.74 -4.78 -11.45
N GLY A 34 1.41 -5.76 -10.83
CA GLY A 34 2.78 -5.62 -10.34
C GLY A 34 3.77 -5.28 -11.45
N MET A 35 3.68 -5.94 -12.61
CA MET A 35 4.54 -5.63 -13.76
C MET A 35 4.34 -4.21 -14.28
N ARG A 36 3.09 -3.74 -14.42
CA ARG A 36 2.80 -2.36 -14.85
C ARG A 36 3.32 -1.33 -13.85
N ALA A 37 3.15 -1.59 -12.55
CA ALA A 37 3.67 -0.74 -11.50
C ALA A 37 5.21 -0.66 -11.55
N LEU A 38 5.90 -1.79 -11.70
CA LEU A 38 7.36 -1.82 -11.83
C LEU A 38 7.86 -1.04 -13.05
N LEU A 39 7.21 -1.22 -14.21
CA LEU A 39 7.58 -0.49 -15.43
C LEU A 39 7.36 1.02 -15.27
N LEU A 40 6.28 1.43 -14.58
CA LEU A 40 6.01 2.82 -14.30
C LEU A 40 7.12 3.44 -13.42
N PHE A 41 7.54 2.74 -12.36
CA PHE A 41 8.61 3.21 -11.49
C PHE A 41 9.98 3.20 -12.20
N GLN A 42 10.26 2.23 -13.04
CA GLN A 42 11.48 2.19 -13.84
C GLN A 42 11.54 3.37 -14.83
N GLY A 43 10.41 3.76 -15.41
CA GLY A 43 10.29 4.90 -16.31
C GLY A 43 10.47 6.25 -15.62
N SER A 44 10.37 6.33 -14.30
CA SER A 44 10.60 7.55 -13.51
C SER A 44 12.08 7.89 -13.28
N GLY A 45 13.01 7.09 -13.81
CA GLY A 45 14.47 7.29 -13.64
C GLY A 45 15.02 6.77 -12.31
N GLU A 46 14.19 6.12 -11.50
CA GLU A 46 14.63 5.49 -10.25
C GLU A 46 15.34 4.17 -10.52
N THR A 47 16.50 4.01 -9.89
CA THR A 47 17.21 2.72 -9.91
C THR A 47 16.56 1.80 -8.90
N ILE A 48 16.01 0.67 -9.38
CA ILE A 48 15.44 -0.36 -8.50
C ILE A 48 16.60 -1.15 -7.89
N PRO A 49 16.85 -1.06 -6.57
CA PRO A 49 17.86 -1.85 -5.91
C PRO A 49 17.61 -3.35 -6.17
N MET A 50 18.70 -4.11 -6.36
CA MET A 50 18.60 -5.53 -6.74
C MET A 50 17.91 -6.35 -5.64
N GLU A 51 18.10 -5.94 -4.39
CA GLU A 51 17.49 -6.52 -3.20
C GLU A 51 15.95 -6.40 -3.21
N VAL A 52 15.43 -5.33 -3.80
CA VAL A 52 13.99 -5.04 -3.85
C VAL A 52 13.29 -5.80 -4.99
N ARG A 53 14.04 -6.17 -6.06
CA ARG A 53 13.48 -6.91 -7.21
C ARG A 53 12.95 -8.29 -6.82
N GLY A 54 13.55 -8.92 -5.80
CA GLY A 54 13.13 -10.22 -5.28
C GLY A 54 11.91 -10.18 -4.34
N LEU A 55 11.49 -8.99 -3.90
CA LEU A 55 10.43 -8.81 -2.92
C LEU A 55 9.01 -8.72 -3.54
N GLY A 56 8.89 -8.87 -4.87
CA GLY A 56 7.58 -8.84 -5.53
C GLY A 56 6.80 -7.57 -5.23
N MET A 57 5.55 -7.68 -4.79
CA MET A 57 4.67 -6.54 -4.52
C MET A 57 5.15 -5.67 -3.34
N VAL A 58 5.87 -6.23 -2.36
CA VAL A 58 6.50 -5.45 -1.28
C VAL A 58 7.57 -4.52 -1.86
N GLY A 59 8.39 -5.03 -2.79
CA GLY A 59 9.36 -4.23 -3.52
C GLY A 59 8.69 -3.07 -4.28
N VAL A 60 7.58 -3.35 -4.94
CA VAL A 60 6.76 -2.32 -5.63
C VAL A 60 6.25 -1.27 -4.65
N ALA A 61 5.78 -1.66 -3.47
CA ALA A 61 5.30 -0.72 -2.46
C ALA A 61 6.41 0.19 -1.95
N ILE A 62 7.60 -0.36 -1.68
CA ILE A 62 8.77 0.40 -1.22
C ILE A 62 9.24 1.41 -2.28
N ILE A 63 9.37 0.97 -3.53
CA ILE A 63 9.78 1.82 -4.65
C ILE A 63 8.72 2.88 -4.93
N GLY A 64 7.44 2.47 -4.90
CA GLY A 64 6.31 3.36 -5.16
C GLY A 64 6.25 4.52 -4.19
N PHE A 65 6.51 4.29 -2.92
CA PHE A 65 6.59 5.35 -1.93
C PHE A 65 7.73 6.33 -2.22
N ASN A 66 8.93 5.83 -2.53
CA ASN A 66 10.08 6.69 -2.87
C ASN A 66 9.84 7.49 -4.16
N ALA A 67 9.29 6.84 -5.19
CA ALA A 67 9.00 7.50 -6.46
C ALA A 67 7.88 8.55 -6.31
N PHE A 68 6.86 8.29 -5.49
CA PHE A 68 5.81 9.25 -5.14
C PHE A 68 6.38 10.49 -4.43
N MET A 69 7.30 10.28 -3.49
CA MET A 69 7.94 11.37 -2.75
C MET A 69 8.83 12.25 -3.64
N ARG A 70 9.36 11.72 -4.74
CA ARG A 70 10.20 12.46 -5.70
C ARG A 70 9.42 13.11 -6.83
N ALA A 71 8.09 12.99 -6.85
CA ALA A 71 7.16 13.60 -7.82
C ALA A 71 7.51 13.36 -9.31
N ASN A 72 8.15 12.22 -9.62
CA ASN A 72 8.62 11.91 -10.98
C ASN A 72 7.77 10.83 -11.68
N ILE A 73 6.57 10.55 -11.14
CA ILE A 73 5.64 9.58 -11.71
C ILE A 73 4.62 10.31 -12.57
N ASP A 74 4.42 9.81 -13.77
CA ASP A 74 3.37 10.26 -14.69
C ASP A 74 1.97 9.97 -14.08
N PRO A 75 1.18 11.00 -13.73
CA PRO A 75 -0.13 10.81 -13.10
C PRO A 75 -1.10 9.99 -13.95
N ASP A 76 -1.08 10.18 -15.27
CA ASP A 76 -2.00 9.52 -16.21
C ASP A 76 -1.78 8.00 -16.26
N LYS A 77 -0.57 7.57 -15.96
CA LYS A 77 -0.22 6.14 -15.86
C LYS A 77 -0.43 5.56 -14.46
N LEU A 78 -0.29 6.39 -13.44
CA LEU A 78 -0.48 5.98 -12.04
C LEU A 78 -1.96 5.79 -11.70
N GLU A 79 -2.83 6.70 -12.15
CA GLU A 79 -4.25 6.70 -11.81
C GLU A 79 -4.95 5.38 -12.12
N PRO A 80 -4.81 4.77 -13.32
CA PRO A 80 -5.43 3.48 -13.61
C PRO A 80 -4.98 2.35 -12.69
N LEU A 81 -3.72 2.36 -12.23
CA LEU A 81 -3.21 1.36 -11.27
C LEU A 81 -3.85 1.53 -9.90
N LEU A 82 -4.00 2.78 -9.45
CA LEU A 82 -4.64 3.09 -8.18
C LEU A 82 -6.13 2.76 -8.20
N ASP A 83 -6.80 2.97 -9.32
CA ASP A 83 -8.22 2.64 -9.46
C ASP A 83 -8.44 1.13 -9.55
N GLU A 84 -7.55 0.40 -10.21
CA GLU A 84 -7.61 -1.06 -10.23
C GLU A 84 -7.48 -1.66 -8.82
N MET A 85 -6.66 -1.07 -7.94
CA MET A 85 -6.62 -1.49 -6.53
C MET A 85 -7.99 -1.32 -5.85
N MET A 86 -8.70 -0.24 -6.14
CA MET A 86 -10.03 0.01 -5.56
C MET A 86 -11.10 -0.98 -6.05
N THR A 87 -10.90 -1.68 -7.16
CA THR A 87 -11.80 -2.77 -7.58
C THR A 87 -11.81 -3.95 -6.62
N CYS A 88 -10.77 -4.08 -5.77
CA CYS A 88 -10.69 -5.07 -4.71
C CYS A 88 -11.62 -4.76 -3.53
N VAL A 89 -12.10 -3.52 -3.41
CA VAL A 89 -12.85 -3.02 -2.26
C VAL A 89 -14.34 -2.99 -2.57
N ARG A 90 -15.14 -3.50 -1.64
CA ARG A 90 -16.60 -3.43 -1.66
C ARG A 90 -17.11 -2.89 -0.34
N ILE A 91 -18.20 -2.13 -0.36
CA ILE A 91 -18.84 -1.63 0.85
C ILE A 91 -19.90 -2.62 1.35
N VAL A 92 -19.96 -2.82 2.66
CA VAL A 92 -21.01 -3.57 3.35
C VAL A 92 -21.91 -2.54 4.03
N ARG A 93 -23.02 -2.15 3.35
CA ARG A 93 -23.90 -1.08 3.86
C ARG A 93 -24.71 -1.52 5.08
N ASP A 94 -25.10 -2.78 5.13
CA ASP A 94 -25.79 -3.35 6.27
C ASP A 94 -25.08 -4.62 6.74
N PRO A 95 -24.26 -4.54 7.81
CA PRO A 95 -23.59 -5.72 8.36
C PRO A 95 -24.53 -6.77 8.94
N SER A 96 -25.79 -6.39 9.24
CA SER A 96 -26.80 -7.31 9.77
C SER A 96 -27.58 -8.05 8.69
N ALA A 97 -27.57 -7.52 7.46
CA ALA A 97 -28.22 -8.15 6.31
C ALA A 97 -27.32 -9.27 5.76
N ALA A 98 -27.62 -10.49 6.15
CA ALA A 98 -26.92 -11.67 5.66
C ALA A 98 -27.54 -12.21 4.36
N ASP A 99 -26.67 -12.60 3.44
CA ASP A 99 -27.05 -13.39 2.27
C ASP A 99 -27.67 -14.71 2.74
N ARG A 100 -28.84 -15.07 2.20
CA ARG A 100 -29.60 -16.27 2.63
C ARG A 100 -28.88 -17.59 2.36
N THR A 101 -27.93 -17.58 1.40
CA THR A 101 -27.20 -18.77 0.98
C THR A 101 -25.91 -18.95 1.76
N THR A 102 -25.19 -17.84 1.99
CA THR A 102 -23.85 -17.86 2.59
C THR A 102 -23.84 -17.49 4.08
N GLY A 103 -24.91 -16.85 4.59
CA GLY A 103 -24.97 -16.30 5.94
C GLY A 103 -24.01 -15.14 6.19
N GLN A 104 -23.36 -14.63 5.14
CA GLN A 104 -22.39 -13.54 5.22
C GLN A 104 -23.03 -12.20 4.82
N PRO A 105 -22.56 -11.06 5.35
CA PRO A 105 -23.00 -9.76 4.93
C PRO A 105 -22.86 -9.55 3.41
N VAL A 106 -23.85 -8.89 2.80
CA VAL A 106 -23.86 -8.67 1.34
C VAL A 106 -22.96 -7.49 0.97
N PRO A 107 -21.84 -7.72 0.23
CA PRO A 107 -20.97 -6.64 -0.19
C PRO A 107 -21.44 -6.03 -1.53
N HIS A 108 -21.40 -4.71 -1.63
CA HIS A 108 -21.75 -3.94 -2.82
C HIS A 108 -20.52 -3.26 -3.43
N ALA A 109 -20.52 -3.10 -4.76
CA ALA A 109 -19.49 -2.29 -5.42
C ALA A 109 -19.53 -0.84 -4.90
N LEU A 110 -18.39 -0.17 -4.92
CA LEU A 110 -18.29 1.26 -4.67
C LEU A 110 -18.87 1.99 -5.89
N ILE A 111 -20.01 2.63 -5.75
CA ILE A 111 -20.76 3.26 -6.86
C ILE A 111 -21.07 4.73 -6.63
N SER A 112 -20.85 5.24 -5.43
CA SER A 112 -21.15 6.63 -5.11
C SER A 112 -20.01 7.27 -4.31
N ASP A 113 -19.88 8.60 -4.46
CA ASP A 113 -18.91 9.38 -3.70
C ASP A 113 -19.16 9.31 -2.19
N ASN A 114 -20.40 8.98 -1.78
CA ASN A 114 -20.75 8.78 -0.38
C ASN A 114 -20.22 7.45 0.21
N ASP A 115 -19.80 6.52 -0.64
CA ASP A 115 -19.23 5.25 -0.16
C ASP A 115 -17.83 5.47 0.47
N ILE A 116 -17.09 6.46 -0.04
CA ILE A 116 -15.82 6.92 0.54
C ILE A 116 -15.78 8.45 0.43
N GLU A 117 -15.93 9.14 1.54
CA GLU A 117 -15.98 10.61 1.61
C GLU A 117 -14.64 11.24 2.02
N GLU A 118 -13.75 10.44 2.66
CA GLU A 118 -12.48 10.94 3.17
C GLU A 118 -11.29 10.39 2.36
N ILE A 119 -10.37 11.29 2.01
CA ILE A 119 -9.11 10.92 1.35
C ILE A 119 -8.32 9.92 2.20
N GLN A 120 -8.31 10.11 3.51
CA GLN A 120 -7.62 9.20 4.44
C GLN A 120 -8.16 7.77 4.35
N THR A 121 -9.48 7.62 4.28
CA THR A 121 -10.14 6.32 4.10
C THR A 121 -9.70 5.68 2.78
N ARG A 122 -9.68 6.45 1.68
CA ARG A 122 -9.26 5.94 0.37
C ARG A 122 -7.81 5.47 0.36
N LEU A 123 -6.90 6.23 0.96
CA LEU A 123 -5.48 5.86 1.09
C LEU A 123 -5.30 4.64 1.99
N TRP A 124 -6.00 4.60 3.12
CA TRP A 124 -5.97 3.48 4.03
C TRP A 124 -6.50 2.19 3.38
N LEU A 125 -7.62 2.24 2.66
CA LEU A 125 -8.14 1.07 1.93
C LEU A 125 -7.14 0.55 0.90
N ARG A 126 -6.42 1.42 0.18
CA ARG A 126 -5.34 1.00 -0.72
C ARG A 126 -4.21 0.30 0.03
N SER A 127 -3.82 0.79 1.20
CA SER A 127 -2.80 0.12 2.03
C SER A 127 -3.27 -1.25 2.51
N GLU A 128 -4.55 -1.40 2.86
CA GLU A 128 -5.14 -2.68 3.23
C GLU A 128 -5.19 -3.67 2.05
N VAL A 129 -5.45 -3.19 0.83
CA VAL A 129 -5.36 -4.01 -0.39
C VAL A 129 -3.94 -4.53 -0.56
N VAL A 130 -2.91 -3.68 -0.43
CA VAL A 130 -1.50 -4.10 -0.51
C VAL A 130 -1.18 -5.12 0.58
N ALA A 131 -1.59 -4.87 1.82
CA ALA A 131 -1.35 -5.76 2.95
C ALA A 131 -1.97 -7.15 2.73
N LEU A 132 -3.19 -7.22 2.18
CA LEU A 132 -3.86 -8.49 1.87
C LEU A 132 -3.09 -9.32 0.84
N HIS A 133 -2.48 -8.67 -0.17
CA HIS A 133 -1.73 -9.34 -1.22
C HIS A 133 -0.32 -9.76 -0.78
N THR A 134 0.34 -8.94 0.04
CA THR A 134 1.73 -9.14 0.44
C THR A 134 1.87 -9.93 1.73
N GLY A 135 0.83 -9.95 2.56
CA GLY A 135 0.87 -10.51 3.91
C GLY A 135 1.61 -9.62 4.92
N PHE A 136 2.01 -8.40 4.53
CA PHE A 136 2.66 -7.43 5.42
C PHE A 136 1.66 -6.34 5.81
N SER A 137 1.67 -5.94 7.08
CA SER A 137 0.88 -4.79 7.50
C SER A 137 1.48 -3.47 6.97
N PRO A 138 0.68 -2.39 6.87
CA PRO A 138 1.22 -1.07 6.53
C PRO A 138 2.35 -0.62 7.46
N GLU A 139 2.27 -0.98 8.75
CA GLU A 139 3.31 -0.70 9.76
C GLU A 139 4.60 -1.48 9.49
N ASP A 140 4.50 -2.74 9.03
CA ASP A 140 5.67 -3.56 8.66
C ASP A 140 6.41 -2.96 7.46
N VAL A 141 5.68 -2.49 6.46
CA VAL A 141 6.26 -1.81 5.30
C VAL A 141 6.98 -0.55 5.74
N LEU A 142 6.38 0.27 6.60
CA LEU A 142 6.97 1.49 7.12
C LEU A 142 8.21 1.21 7.97
N SER A 143 8.17 0.20 8.85
CA SER A 143 9.31 -0.18 9.69
C SER A 143 10.48 -0.70 8.86
N THR A 144 10.21 -1.45 7.81
CA THR A 144 11.22 -1.93 6.86
C THR A 144 11.87 -0.76 6.12
N LEU A 145 11.07 0.22 5.68
CA LEU A 145 11.57 1.46 5.05
C LEU A 145 12.49 2.24 5.98
N ILE A 146 12.08 2.44 7.24
CA ILE A 146 12.89 3.15 8.24
C ILE A 146 14.21 2.42 8.50
N SER A 147 14.20 1.09 8.57
CA SER A 147 15.42 0.29 8.76
C SER A 147 16.39 0.42 7.58
N LEU A 148 15.87 0.42 6.34
CA LEU A 148 16.68 0.60 5.13
C LEU A 148 17.32 2.00 5.05
N ILE A 149 16.59 3.04 5.46
CA ILE A 149 17.11 4.42 5.51
C ILE A 149 18.22 4.53 6.57
N ARG A 150 18.05 3.90 7.73
CA ARG A 150 19.06 3.91 8.80
C ARG A 150 20.37 3.22 8.42
N THR A 151 20.32 2.17 7.62
CA THR A 151 21.53 1.46 7.15
C THR A 151 22.32 2.23 6.10
N GLN A 152 21.71 3.25 5.47
CA GLN A 152 22.37 4.08 4.45
C GLN A 152 23.01 5.36 5.00
N VAL A 153 22.82 5.69 6.28
CA VAL A 153 23.50 6.84 6.92
C VAL A 153 24.83 6.35 7.46
N PRO A 154 25.99 6.67 6.84
CA PRO A 154 27.28 6.36 7.42
C PRO A 154 27.40 7.10 8.74
N SER A 155 27.68 6.37 9.83
CA SER A 155 27.99 6.95 11.11
C SER A 155 29.28 7.78 10.97
N SER A 156 29.13 9.09 10.80
CA SER A 156 30.24 10.01 10.92
C SER A 156 30.66 10.04 12.40
N THR A 157 31.56 9.12 12.77
CA THR A 157 32.30 9.20 14.03
C THR A 157 33.23 10.41 13.95
N THR A 158 32.79 11.52 14.52
CA THR A 158 33.67 12.65 14.81
C THR A 158 34.67 12.19 15.88
N SER A 159 35.84 11.76 15.46
CA SER A 159 36.96 11.56 16.37
C SER A 159 37.46 12.95 16.80
N THR A 160 37.04 13.39 17.96
CA THR A 160 37.61 14.56 18.64
C THR A 160 38.96 14.15 19.20
N SER A 161 40.04 14.52 18.51
CA SER A 161 41.39 14.42 19.05
C SER A 161 41.55 15.42 20.21
N PRO A 162 42.15 15.03 21.36
CA PRO A 162 42.46 15.97 22.44
C PRO A 162 43.57 16.93 22.02
N PRO A 163 43.59 18.20 22.50
CA PRO A 163 44.61 19.16 22.18
C PRO A 163 45.97 18.76 22.82
N PRO A 164 47.12 19.05 22.17
CA PRO A 164 48.43 18.77 22.74
C PRO A 164 48.73 19.65 23.94
N SER A 165 49.14 19.04 25.03
CA SER A 165 49.65 19.73 26.24
C SER A 165 50.97 20.42 25.90
N GLY A 166 50.96 21.77 25.84
CA GLY A 166 52.17 22.56 25.73
C GLY A 166 52.86 22.69 27.11
N ARG A 167 54.14 22.47 27.09
CA ARG A 167 55.07 23.00 28.07
C ARG A 167 55.64 24.34 27.58
#